data_d08adfd132052404d0f00891f73b06f2
#
_entry.id   d08adfd132052404d0f00891f73b06f2
#
_cell.length_a   1.000
_cell.length_b   1.000
_cell.length_c   1.000
_cell.angle_alpha   90.00
_cell.angle_beta   90.00
_cell.angle_gamma   90.00
#
_symmetry.space_group_name_H-M   'P 1'
#
loop_
_entity.id
_entity.type
_entity.pdbx_description
1 polymer ?
#
loop_
_entity_poly.entity_id
_entity_poly.type
_entity_poly.pdbx_seq_one_letter_code
_entity_poly.pdbx_strand_id
1 'polypeptide(L)'
;HTRFSQVTGVQTCALPILLILYTVGTLIGCWILSGVVPTMIYYGLNIISPSIFLLATVLICSVVSLSTGTSWGTSGTVGIALMGIGAGLGIPAPMCAGFIISGAYFGDKMSPLSDTTNLAPAMAGTDLFQHIRAMVWTTGPTYLILLVVSVLMGMKYAGGSLDAEKIMAIQVLMKGEFSINPLGLLPPLIVIGLAASKKPAIPSIFAGVIAGGILALSQGAGFGTLLDVLQNGYSPDIAKKIADFGDDMAAIAKLLSELNLSDITSAAAKDAAGVLNELLARGGLQSMNWTVSLIICALTFGGILERVGFLEVLLDTLLKNVRSAGGLATSVIFSCVLSNLFTGDQYISLVLPGRMFKDRFAVAGLHPRMLSRSLEDSGTLTSVLIPWNTCGAFHATTLSVPTIQYAPYAVLNWLNPIVAIVLTYMGIGVAWATKDGGFVISKERPENI
;
A
#
# COMPACT_ATOMS: atom_id res chain seq x y z
N HIS A 1 13.18 10.87 -35.47
CA HIS A 1 12.88 9.58 -34.77
C HIS A 1 12.98 9.69 -33.24
N THR A 2 13.80 10.58 -32.69
CA THR A 2 13.98 10.77 -31.23
C THR A 2 12.81 11.46 -30.51
N ARG A 3 11.94 12.19 -31.19
CA ARG A 3 10.78 12.88 -30.59
C ARG A 3 9.60 11.96 -30.25
N PHE A 4 9.43 10.84 -30.95
CA PHE A 4 8.34 9.88 -30.70
C PHE A 4 8.64 8.91 -29.55
N SER A 5 9.91 8.59 -29.30
CA SER A 5 10.30 7.66 -28.23
C SER A 5 10.13 8.23 -26.80
N GLN A 6 10.16 9.57 -26.65
CA GLN A 6 9.96 10.21 -25.33
C GLN A 6 8.49 10.35 -24.95
N VAL A 7 7.59 10.54 -25.94
CA VAL A 7 6.13 10.54 -25.70
C VAL A 7 5.63 9.14 -25.36
N THR A 8 6.24 8.10 -25.95
CA THR A 8 5.93 6.70 -25.63
C THR A 8 6.37 6.30 -24.21
N GLY A 9 7.39 6.94 -23.62
CA GLY A 9 7.83 6.65 -22.25
C GLY A 9 6.79 7.01 -21.19
N VAL A 10 6.20 8.19 -21.25
CA VAL A 10 5.14 8.63 -20.31
C VAL A 10 3.86 7.83 -20.51
N GLN A 11 3.48 7.54 -21.75
CA GLN A 11 2.29 6.74 -22.06
C GLN A 11 2.43 5.29 -21.62
N THR A 12 3.62 4.69 -21.71
CA THR A 12 3.88 3.32 -21.27
C THR A 12 3.88 3.15 -19.75
N CYS A 13 4.16 4.22 -18.98
CA CYS A 13 4.07 4.17 -17.52
C CYS A 13 2.65 4.49 -17.00
N ALA A 14 1.95 5.45 -17.59
CA ALA A 14 0.63 5.87 -17.11
C ALA A 14 -0.46 4.81 -17.34
N LEU A 15 -0.49 4.15 -18.49
CA LEU A 15 -1.53 3.19 -18.85
C LEU A 15 -1.63 1.99 -17.90
N PRO A 16 -0.53 1.32 -17.50
CA PRO A 16 -0.60 0.23 -16.50
C PRO A 16 -1.14 0.70 -15.15
N ILE A 17 -0.75 1.90 -14.70
CA ILE A 17 -1.23 2.50 -13.44
C ILE A 17 -2.76 2.67 -13.49
N LEU A 18 -3.28 3.26 -14.56
CA LEU A 18 -4.72 3.48 -14.73
C LEU A 18 -5.49 2.16 -14.81
N LEU A 19 -4.95 1.15 -15.50
CA LEU A 19 -5.55 -0.18 -15.59
C LEU A 19 -5.60 -0.87 -14.22
N ILE A 20 -4.53 -0.77 -13.42
CA ILE A 20 -4.50 -1.32 -12.05
C ILE A 20 -5.59 -0.65 -11.20
N LEU A 21 -5.68 0.69 -11.24
CA LEU A 21 -6.69 1.44 -10.47
C LEU A 21 -8.11 0.95 -10.78
N TYR A 22 -8.48 0.93 -12.05
CA TYR A 22 -9.82 0.48 -12.46
C TYR A 22 -10.05 -1.00 -12.13
N THR A 23 -9.05 -1.86 -12.30
CA THR A 23 -9.18 -3.28 -11.94
C THR A 23 -9.33 -3.48 -10.44
N VAL A 24 -8.62 -2.69 -9.61
CA VAL A 24 -8.78 -2.74 -8.15
C VAL A 24 -10.16 -2.21 -7.73
N GLY A 25 -10.64 -1.12 -8.34
CA GLY A 25 -12.00 -0.62 -8.07
C GLY A 25 -13.07 -1.69 -8.34
N THR A 26 -13.00 -2.36 -9.50
CA THR A 26 -13.91 -3.45 -9.83
C THR A 26 -13.76 -4.65 -8.91
N LEU A 27 -12.52 -4.98 -8.50
CA LEU A 27 -12.23 -6.05 -7.55
C LEU A 27 -12.94 -5.81 -6.21
N ILE A 28 -12.80 -4.59 -5.66
CA ILE A 28 -13.41 -4.23 -4.37
C ILE A 28 -14.91 -4.46 -4.40
N GLY A 29 -15.62 -3.89 -5.38
CA GLY A 29 -17.07 -4.06 -5.52
C GLY A 29 -17.47 -5.53 -5.67
N CYS A 30 -16.77 -6.26 -6.55
CA CYS A 30 -17.02 -7.68 -6.80
C CYS A 30 -16.81 -8.55 -5.55
N TRP A 31 -15.72 -8.30 -4.79
CA TRP A 31 -15.43 -9.06 -3.59
C TRP A 31 -16.35 -8.75 -2.41
N ILE A 32 -16.93 -7.56 -2.38
CA ILE A 32 -17.98 -7.26 -1.40
C ILE A 32 -19.26 -8.00 -1.80
N LEU A 33 -19.72 -7.87 -3.03
CA LEU A 33 -20.93 -8.54 -3.54
C LEU A 33 -20.89 -10.06 -3.33
N SER A 34 -19.73 -10.68 -3.63
CA SER A 34 -19.53 -12.14 -3.50
C SER A 34 -19.31 -12.61 -2.06
N GLY A 35 -19.35 -11.73 -1.05
CA GLY A 35 -19.10 -12.07 0.34
C GLY A 35 -17.63 -12.39 0.66
N VAL A 36 -16.69 -12.18 -0.25
CA VAL A 36 -15.24 -12.40 -0.01
C VAL A 36 -14.75 -11.50 1.11
N VAL A 37 -14.90 -10.17 0.97
CA VAL A 37 -14.48 -9.21 2.01
C VAL A 37 -15.22 -9.44 3.31
N PRO A 38 -16.56 -9.57 3.35
CA PRO A 38 -17.29 -9.93 4.56
C PRO A 38 -16.81 -11.22 5.23
N THR A 39 -16.52 -12.26 4.45
CA THR A 39 -15.98 -13.53 4.98
C THR A 39 -14.62 -13.34 5.64
N MET A 40 -13.71 -12.58 5.02
CA MET A 40 -12.39 -12.28 5.59
C MET A 40 -12.54 -11.49 6.91
N ILE A 41 -13.41 -10.48 6.94
CA ILE A 41 -13.70 -9.69 8.15
C ILE A 41 -14.27 -10.60 9.25
N TYR A 42 -15.27 -11.41 8.93
CA TYR A 42 -15.94 -12.30 9.89
C TYR A 42 -14.95 -13.26 10.58
N TYR A 43 -14.12 -13.97 9.79
CA TYR A 43 -13.12 -14.88 10.36
C TYR A 43 -11.99 -14.12 11.07
N GLY A 44 -11.59 -12.97 10.57
CA GLY A 44 -10.56 -12.13 11.19
C GLY A 44 -10.97 -11.65 12.57
N LEU A 45 -12.23 -11.20 12.76
CA LEU A 45 -12.78 -10.79 14.05
C LEU A 45 -12.85 -11.93 15.07
N ASN A 46 -12.95 -13.18 14.61
CA ASN A 46 -12.95 -14.35 15.49
C ASN A 46 -11.54 -14.81 15.92
N ILE A 47 -10.51 -14.47 15.14
CA ILE A 47 -9.15 -15.01 15.32
C ILE A 47 -8.23 -13.98 15.96
N ILE A 48 -8.36 -12.68 15.59
CA ILE A 48 -7.39 -11.64 15.92
C ILE A 48 -7.92 -10.79 17.08
N SER A 49 -7.18 -10.74 18.19
CA SER A 49 -7.50 -9.83 19.30
C SER A 49 -6.98 -8.41 19.01
N PRO A 50 -7.60 -7.35 19.58
CA PRO A 50 -7.20 -5.96 19.35
C PRO A 50 -5.75 -5.67 19.70
N SER A 51 -5.24 -6.29 20.78
CA SER A 51 -3.88 -6.07 21.28
C SER A 51 -2.79 -6.49 20.30
N ILE A 52 -3.03 -7.54 19.50
CA ILE A 52 -2.06 -8.06 18.51
C ILE A 52 -2.41 -7.66 17.08
N PHE A 53 -3.55 -7.01 16.86
CA PHE A 53 -4.06 -6.71 15.51
C PHE A 53 -3.06 -5.91 14.67
N LEU A 54 -2.47 -4.84 15.20
CA LEU A 54 -1.52 -4.01 14.44
C LEU A 54 -0.26 -4.80 14.08
N LEU A 55 0.25 -5.62 14.99
CA LEU A 55 1.39 -6.51 14.71
C LEU A 55 1.02 -7.54 13.63
N ALA A 56 -0.11 -8.21 13.78
CA ALA A 56 -0.60 -9.18 12.80
C ALA A 56 -0.79 -8.52 11.41
N THR A 57 -1.34 -7.32 11.38
CA THR A 57 -1.51 -6.52 10.16
C THR A 57 -0.18 -6.28 9.44
N VAL A 58 0.84 -5.82 10.16
CA VAL A 58 2.19 -5.61 9.59
C VAL A 58 2.75 -6.92 9.05
N LEU A 59 2.69 -8.00 9.83
CA LEU A 59 3.26 -9.29 9.43
C LEU A 59 2.53 -9.89 8.22
N ILE A 60 1.20 -9.88 8.21
CA ILE A 60 0.39 -10.40 7.10
C ILE A 60 0.68 -9.60 5.82
N CYS A 61 0.62 -8.27 5.88
CA CYS A 61 0.91 -7.43 4.73
C CYS A 61 2.35 -7.61 4.24
N SER A 62 3.33 -7.76 5.15
CA SER A 62 4.73 -8.00 4.79
C SER A 62 4.91 -9.33 4.05
N VAL A 63 4.32 -10.41 4.55
CA VAL A 63 4.41 -11.74 3.91
C VAL A 63 3.73 -11.76 2.55
N VAL A 64 2.51 -11.20 2.45
CA VAL A 64 1.76 -11.15 1.19
C VAL A 64 2.53 -10.29 0.18
N SER A 65 2.98 -9.10 0.55
CA SER A 65 3.69 -8.20 -0.35
C SER A 65 5.07 -8.74 -0.75
N LEU A 66 5.80 -9.38 0.16
CA LEU A 66 7.07 -10.05 -0.18
C LEU A 66 6.86 -11.17 -1.21
N SER A 67 5.77 -11.91 -1.08
CA SER A 67 5.44 -13.02 -2.00
C SER A 67 4.92 -12.53 -3.34
N THR A 68 4.20 -11.41 -3.38
CA THR A 68 3.58 -10.86 -4.59
C THR A 68 4.44 -9.82 -5.30
N GLY A 69 5.37 -9.18 -4.59
CA GLY A 69 6.21 -8.10 -5.10
C GLY A 69 5.45 -6.80 -5.36
N THR A 70 4.32 -6.56 -4.64
CA THR A 70 3.54 -5.35 -4.86
C THR A 70 2.82 -4.86 -3.60
N SER A 71 3.10 -3.62 -3.21
CA SER A 71 2.37 -2.93 -2.12
C SER A 71 0.93 -2.62 -2.52
N TRP A 72 0.69 -2.26 -3.78
CA TRP A 72 -0.64 -1.95 -4.29
C TRP A 72 -1.55 -3.18 -4.30
N GLY A 73 -1.04 -4.31 -4.80
CA GLY A 73 -1.79 -5.57 -4.79
C GLY A 73 -2.15 -6.01 -3.37
N THR A 74 -1.23 -5.88 -2.43
CA THR A 74 -1.44 -6.22 -1.02
C THR A 74 -2.49 -5.33 -0.38
N SER A 75 -2.39 -4.00 -0.55
CA SER A 75 -3.36 -3.05 0.00
C SER A 75 -4.76 -3.22 -0.62
N GLY A 76 -4.83 -3.48 -1.94
CA GLY A 76 -6.08 -3.68 -2.67
C GLY A 76 -6.76 -5.03 -2.43
N THR A 77 -6.11 -5.97 -1.76
CA THR A 77 -6.66 -7.29 -1.43
C THR A 77 -6.80 -7.48 0.08
N VAL A 78 -5.76 -7.96 0.72
CA VAL A 78 -5.75 -8.23 2.16
C VAL A 78 -5.92 -6.94 2.98
N GLY A 79 -5.37 -5.82 2.51
CA GLY A 79 -5.48 -4.53 3.18
C GLY A 79 -6.92 -4.09 3.43
N ILE A 80 -7.82 -4.30 2.46
CA ILE A 80 -9.23 -3.94 2.60
C ILE A 80 -9.91 -4.75 3.71
N ALA A 81 -9.63 -6.05 3.78
CA ALA A 81 -10.17 -6.91 4.84
C ALA A 81 -9.63 -6.50 6.21
N LEU A 82 -8.33 -6.16 6.30
CA LEU A 82 -7.71 -5.68 7.53
C LEU A 82 -8.30 -4.33 7.98
N MET A 83 -8.65 -3.44 7.06
CA MET A 83 -9.42 -2.22 7.41
C MET A 83 -10.74 -2.57 8.08
N GLY A 84 -11.46 -3.55 7.56
CA GLY A 84 -12.73 -4.00 8.13
C GLY A 84 -12.57 -4.66 9.50
N ILE A 85 -11.57 -5.52 9.67
CA ILE A 85 -11.26 -6.14 10.96
C ILE A 85 -10.90 -5.06 12.00
N GLY A 86 -10.04 -4.11 11.63
CA GLY A 86 -9.63 -3.02 12.51
C GLY A 86 -10.79 -2.14 12.96
N ALA A 87 -11.70 -1.80 12.04
CA ALA A 87 -12.91 -1.05 12.38
C ALA A 87 -13.84 -1.83 13.32
N GLY A 88 -14.03 -3.13 13.09
CA GLY A 88 -14.76 -4.02 13.99
C GLY A 88 -14.13 -4.13 15.39
N LEU A 89 -12.80 -4.06 15.46
CA LEU A 89 -12.05 -4.05 16.72
C LEU A 89 -11.95 -2.65 17.38
N GLY A 90 -12.59 -1.63 16.80
CA GLY A 90 -12.56 -0.26 17.32
C GLY A 90 -11.22 0.48 17.14
N ILE A 91 -10.37 0.02 16.22
CA ILE A 91 -9.08 0.65 15.95
C ILE A 91 -9.29 1.75 14.89
N PRO A 92 -8.76 2.97 15.10
CA PRO A 92 -8.95 4.08 14.17
C PRO A 92 -8.47 3.75 12.74
N ALA A 93 -9.28 4.07 11.74
CA ALA A 93 -8.99 3.79 10.33
C ALA A 93 -7.63 4.35 9.86
N PRO A 94 -7.19 5.57 10.23
CA PRO A 94 -5.87 6.08 9.88
C PRO A 94 -4.72 5.21 10.39
N MET A 95 -4.87 4.67 11.60
CA MET A 95 -3.87 3.77 12.20
C MET A 95 -3.84 2.44 11.44
N CYS A 96 -4.98 1.81 11.19
CA CYS A 96 -5.05 0.59 10.39
C CYS A 96 -4.39 0.78 9.03
N ALA A 97 -4.75 1.84 8.29
CA ALA A 97 -4.20 2.13 6.98
C ALA A 97 -2.67 2.32 7.02
N GLY A 98 -2.15 3.08 7.99
CA GLY A 98 -0.70 3.32 8.11
C GLY A 98 0.10 2.04 8.38
N PHE A 99 -0.40 1.13 9.23
CA PHE A 99 0.27 -0.15 9.49
C PHE A 99 0.13 -1.14 8.32
N ILE A 100 -1.01 -1.16 7.61
CA ILE A 100 -1.17 -1.90 6.35
C ILE A 100 -0.13 -1.43 5.33
N ILE A 101 -0.02 -0.12 5.11
CA ILE A 101 0.94 0.49 4.19
C ILE A 101 2.38 0.15 4.59
N SER A 102 2.73 0.29 5.87
CA SER A 102 4.08 -0.03 6.36
C SER A 102 4.45 -1.48 6.09
N GLY A 103 3.55 -2.44 6.34
CA GLY A 103 3.79 -3.85 6.04
C GLY A 103 3.86 -4.13 4.54
N ALA A 104 2.96 -3.55 3.76
CA ALA A 104 2.92 -3.71 2.31
C ALA A 104 4.20 -3.18 1.64
N TYR A 105 4.67 -1.99 2.04
CA TYR A 105 5.90 -1.41 1.51
C TYR A 105 7.17 -2.12 1.97
N PHE A 106 7.17 -2.71 3.18
CA PHE A 106 8.29 -3.57 3.60
C PHE A 106 8.43 -4.77 2.67
N GLY A 107 7.33 -5.48 2.41
CA GLY A 107 7.34 -6.67 1.56
C GLY A 107 7.71 -6.33 0.11
N ASP A 108 7.12 -5.28 -0.45
CA ASP A 108 7.41 -4.77 -1.78
C ASP A 108 8.91 -4.47 -1.96
N LYS A 109 9.43 -3.60 -1.10
CA LYS A 109 10.84 -3.19 -1.09
C LYS A 109 11.84 -4.35 -0.94
N MET A 110 11.51 -5.38 -0.18
CA MET A 110 12.40 -6.53 0.05
C MET A 110 12.18 -7.69 -0.93
N SER A 111 11.16 -7.60 -1.79
CA SER A 111 10.83 -8.64 -2.76
C SER A 111 11.68 -8.55 -4.03
N PRO A 112 12.32 -9.64 -4.45
CA PRO A 112 12.98 -9.69 -5.76
C PRO A 112 11.99 -9.64 -6.94
N LEU A 113 10.69 -9.73 -6.68
CA LEU A 113 9.62 -9.66 -7.68
C LEU A 113 9.10 -8.24 -7.90
N SER A 114 9.48 -7.29 -7.02
CA SER A 114 9.02 -5.90 -7.08
C SER A 114 9.66 -5.14 -8.25
N ASP A 115 8.83 -4.34 -8.91
CA ASP A 115 9.28 -3.50 -10.04
C ASP A 115 10.30 -2.45 -9.57
N THR A 116 10.08 -1.80 -8.43
CA THR A 116 10.96 -0.76 -7.89
C THR A 116 12.26 -1.35 -7.38
N THR A 117 12.20 -2.51 -6.71
CA THR A 117 13.39 -3.24 -6.24
C THR A 117 14.27 -3.73 -7.40
N ASN A 118 13.70 -3.91 -8.60
CA ASN A 118 14.46 -4.21 -9.81
C ASN A 118 14.95 -2.94 -10.53
N LEU A 119 14.17 -1.85 -10.48
CA LEU A 119 14.50 -0.60 -11.14
C LEU A 119 15.68 0.13 -10.48
N ALA A 120 15.69 0.25 -9.16
CA ALA A 120 16.71 0.99 -8.43
C ALA A 120 18.15 0.46 -8.69
N PRO A 121 18.44 -0.87 -8.63
CA PRO A 121 19.74 -1.40 -8.99
C PRO A 121 20.08 -1.21 -10.47
N ALA A 122 19.10 -1.30 -11.38
CA ALA A 122 19.31 -1.05 -12.80
C ALA A 122 19.78 0.40 -13.06
N MET A 123 19.17 1.39 -12.37
CA MET A 123 19.58 2.80 -12.48
C MET A 123 20.96 3.03 -11.89
N ALA A 124 21.30 2.41 -10.77
CA ALA A 124 22.60 2.54 -10.13
C ALA A 124 23.71 1.75 -10.84
N GLY A 125 23.38 0.69 -11.55
CA GLY A 125 24.35 -0.22 -12.20
C GLY A 125 24.90 -1.26 -11.23
N THR A 126 24.05 -1.89 -10.42
CA THR A 126 24.41 -2.97 -9.51
C THR A 126 23.49 -4.19 -9.69
N ASP A 127 23.85 -5.32 -9.07
CA ASP A 127 23.07 -6.54 -9.09
C ASP A 127 21.91 -6.47 -8.07
N LEU A 128 20.78 -7.11 -8.41
CA LEU A 128 19.58 -7.15 -7.59
C LEU A 128 19.82 -7.70 -6.18
N PHE A 129 20.57 -8.79 -6.07
CA PHE A 129 20.81 -9.41 -4.75
C PHE A 129 21.79 -8.61 -3.90
N GLN A 130 22.76 -7.93 -4.54
CA GLN A 130 23.63 -6.98 -3.84
C GLN A 130 22.81 -5.78 -3.32
N HIS A 131 21.85 -5.30 -4.10
CA HIS A 131 20.92 -4.27 -3.70
C HIS A 131 20.08 -4.70 -2.49
N ILE A 132 19.40 -5.84 -2.56
CA ILE A 132 18.58 -6.37 -1.46
C ILE A 132 19.42 -6.53 -0.17
N ARG A 133 20.64 -7.10 -0.30
CA ARG A 133 21.56 -7.22 0.86
C ARG A 133 21.98 -5.85 1.42
N ALA A 134 22.09 -4.82 0.57
CA ALA A 134 22.39 -3.47 1.06
C ALA A 134 21.22 -2.87 1.84
N MET A 135 19.98 -3.12 1.39
CA MET A 135 18.78 -2.64 2.05
C MET A 135 18.57 -3.23 3.44
N VAL A 136 19.02 -4.44 3.71
CA VAL A 136 18.92 -5.08 5.05
C VAL A 136 19.52 -4.18 6.14
N TRP A 137 20.58 -3.44 5.85
CA TRP A 137 21.23 -2.56 6.82
C TRP A 137 20.34 -1.39 7.28
N THR A 138 19.48 -0.88 6.44
CA THR A 138 18.58 0.25 6.72
C THR A 138 17.18 -0.22 7.07
N THR A 139 16.65 -1.14 6.29
CA THR A 139 15.28 -1.63 6.42
C THR A 139 15.13 -2.57 7.62
N GLY A 140 16.15 -3.38 7.94
CA GLY A 140 16.11 -4.31 9.08
C GLY A 140 15.86 -3.61 10.42
N PRO A 141 16.71 -2.66 10.82
CA PRO A 141 16.49 -1.87 12.04
C PRO A 141 15.15 -1.13 12.04
N THR A 142 14.79 -0.52 10.91
CA THR A 142 13.50 0.20 10.79
C THR A 142 12.31 -0.73 10.97
N TYR A 143 12.37 -1.92 10.39
CA TYR A 143 11.32 -2.92 10.52
C TYR A 143 11.18 -3.44 11.96
N LEU A 144 12.29 -3.66 12.66
CA LEU A 144 12.25 -4.01 14.08
C LEU A 144 11.60 -2.92 14.93
N ILE A 145 11.90 -1.65 14.66
CA ILE A 145 11.23 -0.52 15.32
C ILE A 145 9.73 -0.52 14.99
N LEU A 146 9.35 -0.74 13.72
CA LEU A 146 7.95 -0.84 13.33
C LEU A 146 7.22 -1.96 14.08
N LEU A 147 7.83 -3.15 14.23
CA LEU A 147 7.23 -4.25 15.00
C LEU A 147 7.03 -3.88 16.46
N VAL A 148 8.01 -3.25 17.10
CA VAL A 148 7.89 -2.77 18.48
C VAL A 148 6.79 -1.72 18.61
N VAL A 149 6.75 -0.73 17.69
CA VAL A 149 5.70 0.31 17.68
C VAL A 149 4.32 -0.32 17.48
N SER A 150 4.19 -1.31 16.62
CA SER A 150 2.92 -2.00 16.37
C SER A 150 2.40 -2.73 17.62
N VAL A 151 3.29 -3.36 18.40
CA VAL A 151 2.95 -3.98 19.69
C VAL A 151 2.53 -2.92 20.71
N LEU A 152 3.36 -1.88 20.91
CA LEU A 152 3.10 -0.83 21.89
C LEU A 152 1.78 -0.09 21.61
N MET A 153 1.51 0.19 20.33
CA MET A 153 0.26 0.84 19.94
C MET A 153 -0.94 -0.11 20.05
N GLY A 154 -0.76 -1.40 19.71
CA GLY A 154 -1.79 -2.43 19.87
C GLY A 154 -2.18 -2.63 21.34
N MET A 155 -1.21 -2.58 22.25
CA MET A 155 -1.46 -2.73 23.70
C MET A 155 -2.39 -1.65 24.27
N LYS A 156 -2.48 -0.46 23.67
CA LYS A 156 -3.44 0.57 24.08
C LYS A 156 -4.90 0.11 23.93
N TYR A 157 -5.13 -0.84 23.04
CA TYR A 157 -6.46 -1.42 22.78
C TYR A 157 -6.68 -2.74 23.54
N ALA A 158 -5.68 -3.22 24.30
CA ALA A 158 -5.78 -4.46 25.09
C ALA A 158 -6.72 -4.36 26.29
N GLY A 159 -6.88 -3.15 26.86
CA GLY A 159 -7.69 -2.89 28.06
C GLY A 159 -9.07 -2.30 27.77
N GLY A 160 -9.38 -2.00 26.53
CA GLY A 160 -10.73 -1.61 26.13
C GLY A 160 -11.66 -2.81 26.34
N SER A 161 -12.77 -2.62 27.05
CA SER A 161 -13.85 -3.59 26.96
C SER A 161 -14.19 -3.70 25.48
N LEU A 162 -13.78 -4.82 24.86
CA LEU A 162 -14.31 -5.18 23.55
C LEU A 162 -15.80 -5.02 23.70
N ASP A 163 -16.39 -4.14 22.92
CA ASP A 163 -17.83 -4.09 22.84
C ASP A 163 -18.26 -5.38 22.11
N ALA A 164 -18.31 -6.47 22.90
CA ALA A 164 -18.66 -7.80 22.42
C ALA A 164 -20.01 -7.75 21.72
N GLU A 165 -20.89 -6.86 22.18
CA GLU A 165 -22.18 -6.60 21.59
C GLU A 165 -22.03 -5.96 20.20
N LYS A 166 -21.12 -5.00 20.04
CA LYS A 166 -20.83 -4.37 18.74
C LYS A 166 -20.22 -5.35 17.76
N ILE A 167 -19.27 -6.15 18.17
CA ILE A 167 -18.64 -7.18 17.30
C ILE A 167 -19.71 -8.20 16.88
N MET A 168 -20.52 -8.66 17.84
CA MET A 168 -21.62 -9.58 17.58
C MET A 168 -22.64 -8.95 16.59
N ALA A 169 -22.99 -7.68 16.77
CA ALA A 169 -23.88 -6.97 15.88
C ALA A 169 -23.33 -6.87 14.45
N ILE A 170 -22.04 -6.54 14.28
CA ILE A 170 -21.36 -6.53 12.98
C ILE A 170 -21.44 -7.93 12.34
N GLN A 171 -21.15 -8.98 13.10
CA GLN A 171 -21.16 -10.36 12.58
C GLN A 171 -22.57 -10.82 12.20
N VAL A 172 -23.59 -10.48 13.02
CA VAL A 172 -24.98 -10.82 12.76
C VAL A 172 -25.49 -10.12 11.53
N LEU A 173 -25.27 -8.81 11.40
CA LEU A 173 -25.67 -8.06 10.20
C LEU A 173 -24.94 -8.55 8.93
N MET A 174 -23.63 -8.86 9.02
CA MET A 174 -22.91 -9.46 7.88
C MET A 174 -23.48 -10.81 7.45
N LYS A 175 -23.89 -11.67 8.38
CA LYS A 175 -24.55 -12.94 8.04
C LYS A 175 -25.93 -12.76 7.46
N GLY A 176 -26.65 -11.72 7.86
CA GLY A 176 -27.95 -11.38 7.27
C GLY A 176 -27.84 -10.86 5.84
N GLU A 177 -26.76 -10.16 5.52
CA GLU A 177 -26.53 -9.54 4.22
C GLU A 177 -25.79 -10.46 3.23
N PHE A 178 -24.83 -11.25 3.72
CA PHE A 178 -23.89 -12.01 2.87
C PHE A 178 -23.88 -13.50 3.22
N SER A 179 -23.58 -14.31 2.20
CA SER A 179 -23.29 -15.75 2.39
C SER A 179 -21.87 -15.93 2.90
N ILE A 180 -21.70 -15.97 4.23
CA ILE A 180 -20.39 -16.16 4.89
C ILE A 180 -20.04 -17.64 4.87
N ASN A 181 -19.07 -18.03 4.05
CA ASN A 181 -18.57 -19.40 3.96
C ASN A 181 -17.07 -19.43 3.57
N PRO A 182 -16.34 -20.53 3.87
CA PRO A 182 -14.91 -20.64 3.56
C PRO A 182 -14.56 -20.49 2.07
N LEU A 183 -15.51 -20.73 1.15
CA LEU A 183 -15.28 -20.53 -0.30
C LEU A 183 -15.00 -19.06 -0.63
N GLY A 184 -15.47 -18.13 0.21
CA GLY A 184 -15.13 -16.71 0.11
C GLY A 184 -13.63 -16.42 0.24
N LEU A 185 -12.83 -17.34 0.76
CA LEU A 185 -11.38 -17.18 0.85
C LEU A 185 -10.65 -17.63 -0.43
N LEU A 186 -11.33 -18.30 -1.37
CA LEU A 186 -10.72 -18.80 -2.59
C LEU A 186 -10.23 -17.70 -3.55
N PRO A 187 -11.02 -16.63 -3.86
CA PRO A 187 -10.56 -15.56 -4.73
C PRO A 187 -9.27 -14.86 -4.26
N PRO A 188 -9.11 -14.46 -2.98
CA PRO A 188 -7.83 -13.95 -2.47
C PRO A 188 -6.67 -14.92 -2.63
N LEU A 189 -6.88 -16.21 -2.35
CA LEU A 189 -5.85 -17.24 -2.51
C LEU A 189 -5.42 -17.40 -3.97
N ILE A 190 -6.35 -17.28 -4.93
CA ILE A 190 -6.04 -17.30 -6.37
C ILE A 190 -5.14 -16.12 -6.73
N VAL A 191 -5.48 -14.90 -6.29
CA VAL A 191 -4.68 -13.69 -6.58
C VAL A 191 -3.27 -13.82 -6.00
N ILE A 192 -3.15 -14.20 -4.73
CA ILE A 192 -1.86 -14.40 -4.06
C ILE A 192 -1.07 -15.51 -4.74
N GLY A 193 -1.69 -16.63 -5.08
CA GLY A 193 -1.05 -17.75 -5.74
C GLY A 193 -0.51 -17.42 -7.14
N LEU A 194 -1.28 -16.66 -7.93
CA LEU A 194 -0.84 -16.20 -9.25
C LEU A 194 0.33 -15.20 -9.14
N ALA A 195 0.24 -14.26 -8.21
CA ALA A 195 1.30 -13.29 -7.98
C ALA A 195 2.58 -13.99 -7.46
N ALA A 196 2.48 -14.90 -6.50
CA ALA A 196 3.60 -15.72 -6.03
C ALA A 196 4.21 -16.60 -7.13
N SER A 197 3.41 -16.96 -8.15
CA SER A 197 3.86 -17.67 -9.35
C SER A 197 4.46 -16.74 -10.42
N LYS A 198 4.81 -15.50 -10.05
CA LYS A 198 5.42 -14.48 -10.93
C LYS A 198 4.55 -14.08 -12.13
N LYS A 199 3.23 -14.18 -12.01
CA LYS A 199 2.32 -13.64 -13.04
C LYS A 199 2.19 -12.12 -12.88
N PRO A 200 2.02 -11.36 -13.97
CA PRO A 200 1.86 -9.91 -13.90
C PRO A 200 0.70 -9.49 -13.00
N ALA A 201 0.80 -8.31 -12.36
CA ALA A 201 -0.19 -7.84 -11.39
C ALA A 201 -1.61 -7.70 -11.97
N ILE A 202 -1.74 -7.08 -13.16
CA ILE A 202 -3.05 -6.84 -13.79
C ILE A 202 -3.79 -8.15 -14.05
N PRO A 203 -3.24 -9.16 -14.76
CA PRO A 203 -3.90 -10.45 -14.94
C PRO A 203 -4.23 -11.16 -13.62
N SER A 204 -3.37 -11.05 -12.59
CA SER A 204 -3.60 -11.69 -11.29
C SER A 204 -4.78 -11.06 -10.55
N ILE A 205 -4.87 -9.72 -10.51
CA ILE A 205 -5.99 -9.00 -9.91
C ILE A 205 -7.28 -9.27 -10.70
N PHE A 206 -7.20 -9.27 -12.03
CA PHE A 206 -8.35 -9.54 -12.89
C PHE A 206 -8.90 -10.97 -12.72
N ALA A 207 -8.02 -11.97 -12.53
CA ALA A 207 -8.43 -13.32 -12.16
C ALA A 207 -9.20 -13.34 -10.82
N GLY A 208 -8.82 -12.49 -9.87
CA GLY A 208 -9.58 -12.27 -8.63
C GLY A 208 -10.98 -11.71 -8.87
N VAL A 209 -11.14 -10.77 -9.82
CA VAL A 209 -12.45 -10.26 -10.24
C VAL A 209 -13.32 -11.37 -10.85
N ILE A 210 -12.74 -12.17 -11.74
CA ILE A 210 -13.45 -13.31 -12.37
C ILE A 210 -13.86 -14.33 -11.30
N ALA A 211 -12.97 -14.72 -10.42
CA ALA A 211 -13.26 -15.70 -9.36
C ALA A 211 -14.33 -15.18 -8.40
N GLY A 212 -14.28 -13.91 -8.00
CA GLY A 212 -15.34 -13.26 -7.21
C GLY A 212 -16.67 -13.20 -7.94
N GLY A 213 -16.66 -12.85 -9.23
CA GLY A 213 -17.86 -12.81 -10.07
C GLY A 213 -18.53 -14.19 -10.22
N ILE A 214 -17.74 -15.24 -10.44
CA ILE A 214 -18.25 -16.62 -10.49
C ILE A 214 -18.86 -17.00 -9.14
N LEU A 215 -18.21 -16.64 -8.04
CA LEU A 215 -18.72 -16.90 -6.68
C LEU A 215 -20.05 -16.16 -6.44
N ALA A 216 -20.14 -14.87 -6.79
CA ALA A 216 -21.37 -14.08 -6.66
C ALA A 216 -22.54 -14.69 -7.46
N LEU A 217 -22.30 -15.06 -8.71
CA LEU A 217 -23.30 -15.72 -9.56
C LEU A 217 -23.73 -17.08 -9.00
N SER A 218 -22.79 -17.86 -8.46
CA SER A 218 -23.09 -19.17 -7.83
C SER A 218 -23.93 -19.03 -6.56
N GLN A 219 -23.89 -17.87 -5.89
CA GLN A 219 -24.70 -17.54 -4.71
C GLN A 219 -26.07 -16.91 -5.08
N GLY A 220 -26.39 -16.81 -6.38
CA GLY A 220 -27.68 -16.33 -6.86
C GLY A 220 -27.72 -14.83 -7.18
N ALA A 221 -26.57 -14.14 -7.17
CA ALA A 221 -26.53 -12.76 -7.65
C ALA A 221 -26.93 -12.70 -9.14
N GLY A 222 -27.76 -11.74 -9.50
CA GLY A 222 -28.14 -11.51 -10.90
C GLY A 222 -26.94 -11.01 -11.72
N PHE A 223 -26.85 -11.42 -13.00
CA PHE A 223 -25.77 -10.92 -13.88
C PHE A 223 -25.83 -9.39 -14.04
N GLY A 224 -27.03 -8.79 -14.10
CA GLY A 224 -27.20 -7.34 -14.13
C GLY A 224 -26.69 -6.65 -12.87
N THR A 225 -26.96 -7.23 -11.68
CA THR A 225 -26.44 -6.74 -10.39
C THR A 225 -24.90 -6.82 -10.35
N LEU A 226 -24.33 -7.90 -10.85
CA LEU A 226 -22.87 -8.03 -10.94
C LEU A 226 -22.28 -6.92 -11.82
N LEU A 227 -22.81 -6.67 -13.00
CA LEU A 227 -22.34 -5.60 -13.90
C LEU A 227 -22.49 -4.21 -13.25
N ASP A 228 -23.60 -3.95 -12.59
CA ASP A 228 -23.82 -2.69 -11.89
C ASP A 228 -22.80 -2.47 -10.77
N VAL A 229 -22.55 -3.50 -9.97
CA VAL A 229 -21.55 -3.43 -8.89
C VAL A 229 -20.12 -3.28 -9.42
N LEU A 230 -19.77 -3.94 -10.52
CA LEU A 230 -18.47 -3.74 -11.17
C LEU A 230 -18.28 -2.30 -11.65
N GLN A 231 -19.36 -1.66 -12.09
CA GLN A 231 -19.36 -0.27 -12.57
C GLN A 231 -19.45 0.75 -11.42
N ASN A 232 -20.45 0.61 -10.54
CA ASN A 232 -20.88 1.65 -9.59
C ASN A 232 -20.47 1.34 -8.14
N GLY A 233 -20.04 0.10 -7.85
CA GLY A 233 -19.72 -0.37 -6.51
C GLY A 233 -20.90 -1.02 -5.79
N TYR A 234 -20.62 -1.54 -4.61
CA TYR A 234 -21.63 -2.19 -3.76
C TYR A 234 -22.17 -1.22 -2.71
N SER A 235 -23.42 -1.41 -2.34
CA SER A 235 -24.05 -0.72 -1.20
C SER A 235 -24.82 -1.75 -0.39
N PRO A 236 -24.52 -1.93 0.93
CA PRO A 236 -25.16 -2.92 1.77
C PRO A 236 -26.62 -2.52 2.07
N ASP A 237 -27.57 -3.37 1.71
CA ASP A 237 -29.00 -3.07 1.80
C ASP A 237 -29.51 -2.97 3.24
N ILE A 238 -29.12 -3.92 4.11
CA ILE A 238 -29.56 -3.95 5.50
C ILE A 238 -28.97 -2.76 6.27
N ALA A 239 -27.66 -2.53 6.14
CA ALA A 239 -27.00 -1.45 6.83
C ALA A 239 -27.50 -0.08 6.37
N LYS A 240 -27.81 0.08 5.08
CA LYS A 240 -28.39 1.29 4.52
C LYS A 240 -29.81 1.55 5.06
N LYS A 241 -30.68 0.54 5.07
CA LYS A 241 -32.04 0.65 5.65
C LYS A 241 -32.01 1.05 7.12
N ILE A 242 -31.09 0.48 7.90
CA ILE A 242 -30.91 0.85 9.32
C ILE A 242 -30.46 2.31 9.42
N ALA A 243 -29.53 2.76 8.57
CA ALA A 243 -29.07 4.14 8.57
C ALA A 243 -30.19 5.13 8.17
N ASP A 244 -31.05 4.76 7.24
CA ASP A 244 -32.18 5.59 6.77
C ASP A 244 -33.24 5.80 7.87
N PHE A 245 -33.38 4.87 8.85
CA PHE A 245 -34.25 5.04 10.01
C PHE A 245 -33.70 6.04 11.04
N GLY A 246 -32.44 6.41 10.98
CA GLY A 246 -31.81 7.36 11.89
C GLY A 246 -31.90 6.95 13.36
N ASP A 247 -32.66 7.70 14.18
CA ASP A 247 -32.84 7.44 15.62
C ASP A 247 -34.12 6.65 15.94
N ASP A 248 -34.87 6.18 14.94
CA ASP A 248 -36.08 5.40 15.16
C ASP A 248 -35.75 3.95 15.55
N MET A 249 -35.50 3.73 16.82
CA MET A 249 -35.16 2.41 17.38
C MET A 249 -36.29 1.40 17.22
N ALA A 250 -37.56 1.85 17.11
CA ALA A 250 -38.70 0.95 16.94
C ALA A 250 -38.73 0.41 15.48
N ALA A 251 -38.44 1.25 14.49
CA ALA A 251 -38.34 0.83 13.09
C ALA A 251 -37.16 -0.14 12.91
N ILE A 252 -36.00 0.12 13.56
CA ILE A 252 -34.85 -0.78 13.54
C ILE A 252 -35.21 -2.12 14.17
N ALA A 253 -35.85 -2.16 15.37
CA ALA A 253 -36.28 -3.39 16.02
C ALA A 253 -37.25 -4.20 15.14
N LYS A 254 -38.19 -3.54 14.46
CA LYS A 254 -39.10 -4.18 13.54
C LYS A 254 -38.35 -4.82 12.35
N LEU A 255 -37.42 -4.11 11.73
CA LEU A 255 -36.60 -4.64 10.63
C LEU A 255 -35.77 -5.86 11.08
N LEU A 256 -35.13 -5.79 12.25
CA LEU A 256 -34.36 -6.91 12.82
C LEU A 256 -35.24 -8.14 13.05
N SER A 257 -36.47 -7.94 13.57
CA SER A 257 -37.43 -9.02 13.74
C SER A 257 -37.87 -9.64 12.41
N GLU A 258 -38.15 -8.82 11.38
CA GLU A 258 -38.51 -9.26 10.02
C GLU A 258 -37.40 -10.10 9.36
N LEU A 259 -36.14 -9.75 9.65
CA LEU A 259 -34.95 -10.45 9.10
C LEU A 259 -34.47 -11.62 9.98
N ASN A 260 -35.17 -11.93 11.10
CA ASN A 260 -34.74 -12.92 12.10
C ASN A 260 -33.34 -12.65 12.70
N LEU A 261 -33.01 -11.36 12.91
CA LEU A 261 -31.74 -10.90 13.48
C LEU A 261 -31.94 -10.35 14.90
N SER A 262 -32.83 -10.98 15.69
CA SER A 262 -33.23 -10.52 17.03
C SER A 262 -32.17 -10.74 18.12
N ASP A 263 -31.03 -11.31 17.77
CA ASP A 263 -29.91 -11.58 18.70
C ASP A 263 -29.15 -10.32 19.12
N ILE A 264 -29.46 -9.17 18.52
CA ILE A 264 -28.78 -7.90 18.75
C ILE A 264 -29.77 -6.79 19.09
N THR A 265 -29.34 -5.82 19.91
CA THR A 265 -30.15 -4.66 20.23
C THR A 265 -30.21 -3.66 19.07
N SER A 266 -31.28 -2.84 19.02
CA SER A 266 -31.42 -1.80 17.97
C SER A 266 -30.28 -0.78 18.02
N ALA A 267 -29.76 -0.47 19.21
CA ALA A 267 -28.64 0.44 19.39
C ALA A 267 -27.34 -0.15 18.80
N ALA A 268 -27.03 -1.41 19.15
CA ALA A 268 -25.86 -2.10 18.59
C ALA A 268 -25.97 -2.32 17.09
N ALA A 269 -27.17 -2.59 16.56
CA ALA A 269 -27.42 -2.72 15.15
C ALA A 269 -27.17 -1.40 14.40
N LYS A 270 -27.60 -0.26 14.96
CA LYS A 270 -27.35 1.07 14.38
C LYS A 270 -25.86 1.39 14.30
N ASP A 271 -25.12 1.18 15.39
CA ASP A 271 -23.68 1.41 15.42
C ASP A 271 -22.93 0.49 14.44
N ALA A 272 -23.32 -0.79 14.42
CA ALA A 272 -22.75 -1.77 13.49
C ALA A 272 -23.08 -1.43 12.01
N ALA A 273 -24.29 -0.99 11.73
CA ALA A 273 -24.70 -0.57 10.38
C ALA A 273 -23.90 0.64 9.89
N GLY A 274 -23.60 1.61 10.79
CA GLY A 274 -22.70 2.74 10.47
C GLY A 274 -21.32 2.25 10.03
N VAL A 275 -20.73 1.35 10.80
CA VAL A 275 -19.42 0.74 10.46
C VAL A 275 -19.49 -0.03 9.14
N LEU A 276 -20.52 -0.84 8.92
CA LEU A 276 -20.66 -1.64 7.69
C LEU A 276 -20.88 -0.76 6.46
N ASN A 277 -21.67 0.31 6.56
CA ASN A 277 -21.83 1.27 5.47
C ASN A 277 -20.50 1.93 5.11
N GLU A 278 -19.73 2.40 6.09
CA GLU A 278 -18.41 3.01 5.85
C GLU A 278 -17.44 2.03 5.17
N LEU A 279 -17.48 0.76 5.55
CA LEU A 279 -16.55 -0.27 5.07
C LEU A 279 -16.96 -0.90 3.74
N LEU A 280 -18.24 -1.13 3.50
CA LEU A 280 -18.73 -1.96 2.40
C LEU A 280 -19.46 -1.16 1.32
N ALA A 281 -19.91 0.09 1.58
CA ALA A 281 -20.51 0.94 0.56
C ALA A 281 -19.43 1.57 -0.33
N ARG A 282 -18.76 0.74 -1.15
CA ARG A 282 -17.65 1.20 -2.00
C ARG A 282 -17.31 0.23 -3.14
N GLY A 283 -16.26 0.57 -3.86
CA GLY A 283 -15.76 -0.20 -5.01
C GLY A 283 -16.38 0.28 -6.32
N GLY A 284 -16.28 -0.56 -7.33
CA GLY A 284 -16.68 -0.25 -8.69
C GLY A 284 -15.68 0.65 -9.43
N LEU A 285 -15.74 0.59 -10.75
CA LEU A 285 -14.88 1.37 -11.64
C LEU A 285 -15.01 2.88 -11.36
N GLN A 286 -16.22 3.38 -11.12
CA GLN A 286 -16.49 4.80 -10.89
C GLN A 286 -15.80 5.36 -9.65
N SER A 287 -15.58 4.55 -8.61
CA SER A 287 -14.90 4.99 -7.39
C SER A 287 -13.46 5.46 -7.64
N MET A 288 -12.83 5.02 -8.73
CA MET A 288 -11.45 5.35 -9.08
C MET A 288 -11.33 6.60 -9.97
N ASN A 289 -12.43 7.16 -10.50
CA ASN A 289 -12.38 8.27 -11.45
C ASN A 289 -11.71 9.53 -10.88
N TRP A 290 -11.97 9.86 -9.62
CA TRP A 290 -11.31 10.99 -8.96
C TRP A 290 -9.79 10.78 -8.89
N THR A 291 -9.36 9.61 -8.47
CA THR A 291 -7.92 9.26 -8.35
C THR A 291 -7.25 9.25 -9.71
N VAL A 292 -7.91 8.70 -10.73
CA VAL A 292 -7.41 8.72 -12.12
C VAL A 292 -7.24 10.14 -12.62
N SER A 293 -8.24 11.01 -12.40
CA SER A 293 -8.18 12.42 -12.79
C SER A 293 -7.03 13.16 -12.09
N LEU A 294 -6.86 12.93 -10.78
CA LEU A 294 -5.77 13.51 -10.01
C LEU A 294 -4.41 13.04 -10.54
N ILE A 295 -4.25 11.75 -10.82
CA ILE A 295 -3.01 11.18 -11.35
C ILE A 295 -2.68 11.75 -12.72
N ILE A 296 -3.66 11.86 -13.62
CA ILE A 296 -3.45 12.46 -14.95
C ILE A 296 -2.95 13.91 -14.82
N CYS A 297 -3.57 14.71 -13.95
CA CYS A 297 -3.14 16.09 -13.70
C CYS A 297 -1.71 16.14 -13.12
N ALA A 298 -1.42 15.29 -12.11
CA ALA A 298 -0.12 15.27 -11.45
C ALA A 298 1.00 14.83 -12.40
N LEU A 299 0.79 13.75 -13.19
CA LEU A 299 1.77 13.28 -14.17
C LEU A 299 1.99 14.28 -15.30
N THR A 300 0.93 14.98 -15.74
CA THR A 300 1.05 16.04 -16.75
C THR A 300 1.89 17.20 -16.22
N PHE A 301 1.62 17.67 -15.02
CA PHE A 301 2.38 18.72 -14.35
C PHE A 301 3.84 18.32 -14.13
N GLY A 302 4.07 17.12 -13.59
CA GLY A 302 5.40 16.55 -13.38
C GLY A 302 6.20 16.44 -14.68
N GLY A 303 5.58 15.94 -15.75
CA GLY A 303 6.19 15.83 -17.07
C GLY A 303 6.60 17.19 -17.68
N ILE A 304 5.82 18.25 -17.42
CA ILE A 304 6.18 19.63 -17.82
C ILE A 304 7.42 20.08 -17.04
N LEU A 305 7.45 19.89 -15.71
CA LEU A 305 8.58 20.29 -14.87
C LEU A 305 9.87 19.54 -15.23
N GLU A 306 9.78 18.24 -15.54
CA GLU A 306 10.91 17.45 -16.03
C GLU A 306 11.42 17.99 -17.38
N ARG A 307 10.52 18.25 -18.32
CA ARG A 307 10.90 18.72 -19.66
C ARG A 307 11.52 20.10 -19.67
N VAL A 308 11.15 20.99 -18.77
CA VAL A 308 11.72 22.32 -18.59
C VAL A 308 13.10 22.27 -17.91
N GLY A 309 13.49 21.10 -17.36
CA GLY A 309 14.74 20.93 -16.62
C GLY A 309 14.71 21.54 -15.21
N PHE A 310 13.53 21.88 -14.70
CA PHE A 310 13.38 22.51 -13.36
C PHE A 310 13.98 21.65 -12.27
N LEU A 311 13.69 20.34 -12.29
CA LEU A 311 14.19 19.39 -11.29
C LEU A 311 15.72 19.24 -11.36
N GLU A 312 16.30 19.19 -12.56
CA GLU A 312 17.76 19.10 -12.75
C GLU A 312 18.46 20.30 -12.12
N VAL A 313 17.97 21.52 -12.38
CA VAL A 313 18.55 22.75 -11.83
C VAL A 313 18.41 22.80 -10.29
N LEU A 314 17.24 22.40 -9.77
CA LEU A 314 16.99 22.35 -8.33
C LEU A 314 17.95 21.37 -7.64
N LEU A 315 18.06 20.17 -8.20
CA LEU A 315 18.91 19.11 -7.65
C LEU A 315 20.39 19.43 -7.77
N ASP A 316 20.85 19.99 -8.90
CA ASP A 316 22.24 20.41 -9.06
C ASP A 316 22.66 21.50 -8.06
N THR A 317 21.73 22.37 -7.71
CA THR A 317 21.99 23.40 -6.69
C THR A 317 22.24 22.79 -5.31
N LEU A 318 21.52 21.73 -4.96
CA LEU A 318 21.71 21.00 -3.68
C LEU A 318 23.03 20.21 -3.64
N LEU A 319 23.61 19.91 -4.80
CA LEU A 319 24.71 18.96 -4.93
C LEU A 319 26.11 19.59 -4.98
N LYS A 320 26.24 20.92 -5.12
CA LYS A 320 27.51 21.58 -5.48
C LYS A 320 28.72 21.26 -4.59
N ASN A 321 28.56 20.82 -3.36
CA ASN A 321 29.67 20.67 -2.41
C ASN A 321 29.71 19.33 -1.63
N VAL A 322 28.95 18.32 -2.05
CA VAL A 322 28.81 17.06 -1.27
C VAL A 322 29.83 16.01 -1.74
N ARG A 323 30.72 15.58 -0.84
CA ARG A 323 31.76 14.57 -1.11
C ARG A 323 31.74 13.37 -0.16
N SER A 324 31.10 13.47 1.00
CA SER A 324 31.04 12.37 1.98
C SER A 324 29.96 11.35 1.60
N ALA A 325 30.14 10.09 2.01
CA ALA A 325 29.16 9.02 1.81
C ALA A 325 27.80 9.38 2.41
N GLY A 326 27.78 9.90 3.66
CA GLY A 326 26.54 10.35 4.32
C GLY A 326 25.88 11.52 3.59
N GLY A 327 26.69 12.51 3.15
CA GLY A 327 26.18 13.63 2.40
C GLY A 327 25.58 13.22 1.05
N LEU A 328 26.23 12.32 0.30
CA LEU A 328 25.71 11.80 -0.97
C LEU A 328 24.41 11.02 -0.78
N ALA A 329 24.34 10.13 0.21
CA ALA A 329 23.12 9.40 0.54
C ALA A 329 21.97 10.36 0.91
N THR A 330 22.26 11.37 1.76
CA THR A 330 21.27 12.39 2.12
C THR A 330 20.78 13.16 0.89
N SER A 331 21.69 13.55 0.00
CA SER A 331 21.33 14.27 -1.23
C SER A 331 20.44 13.42 -2.15
N VAL A 332 20.71 12.12 -2.30
CA VAL A 332 19.84 11.20 -3.05
C VAL A 332 18.47 11.13 -2.41
N ILE A 333 18.41 10.93 -1.09
CA ILE A 333 17.14 10.82 -0.34
C ILE A 333 16.29 12.07 -0.53
N PHE A 334 16.87 13.25 -0.32
CA PHE A 334 16.15 14.52 -0.55
C PHE A 334 15.73 14.70 -2.01
N SER A 335 16.58 14.31 -2.95
CA SER A 335 16.26 14.38 -4.40
C SER A 335 15.07 13.49 -4.75
N CYS A 336 14.99 12.28 -4.19
CA CYS A 336 13.85 11.38 -4.39
C CYS A 336 12.57 11.96 -3.78
N VAL A 337 12.65 12.51 -2.57
CA VAL A 337 11.49 13.16 -1.91
C VAL A 337 10.98 14.34 -2.73
N LEU A 338 11.87 15.21 -3.21
CA LEU A 338 11.51 16.34 -4.08
C LEU A 338 10.93 15.84 -5.42
N SER A 339 11.53 14.81 -6.03
CA SER A 339 10.98 14.22 -7.23
C SER A 339 9.57 13.68 -7.00
N ASN A 340 9.33 12.93 -5.92
CA ASN A 340 8.00 12.46 -5.56
C ASN A 340 6.99 13.60 -5.37
N LEU A 341 7.43 14.71 -4.77
CA LEU A 341 6.60 15.88 -4.51
C LEU A 341 6.21 16.61 -5.82
N PHE A 342 7.15 16.78 -6.73
CA PHE A 342 6.96 17.60 -7.93
C PHE A 342 6.48 16.80 -9.13
N THR A 343 6.91 15.54 -9.30
CA THR A 343 6.46 14.71 -10.43
C THR A 343 5.21 13.89 -10.14
N GLY A 344 4.90 13.66 -8.84
CA GLY A 344 3.78 12.83 -8.44
C GLY A 344 3.93 11.36 -8.83
N ASP A 345 5.14 10.91 -9.16
CA ASP A 345 5.39 9.54 -9.63
C ASP A 345 6.59 8.90 -8.95
N GLN A 346 6.40 7.67 -8.48
CA GLN A 346 7.40 6.87 -7.79
C GLN A 346 8.55 6.44 -8.70
N TYR A 347 8.28 6.07 -9.95
CA TYR A 347 9.30 5.58 -10.87
C TYR A 347 10.23 6.70 -11.31
N ILE A 348 9.70 7.89 -11.58
CA ILE A 348 10.51 9.08 -11.91
C ILE A 348 11.43 9.43 -10.75
N SER A 349 10.96 9.30 -9.51
CA SER A 349 11.75 9.56 -8.31
C SER A 349 12.92 8.59 -8.09
N LEU A 350 12.91 7.44 -8.74
CA LEU A 350 14.03 6.49 -8.77
C LEU A 350 14.95 6.75 -9.97
N VAL A 351 14.36 6.98 -11.15
CA VAL A 351 15.10 7.09 -12.41
C VAL A 351 15.91 8.37 -12.48
N LEU A 352 15.30 9.52 -12.19
CA LEU A 352 15.95 10.83 -12.35
C LEU A 352 17.12 10.98 -11.37
N PRO A 353 16.97 10.85 -10.05
CA PRO A 353 18.12 10.90 -9.14
C PRO A 353 19.13 9.79 -9.41
N GLY A 354 18.67 8.59 -9.77
CA GLY A 354 19.55 7.46 -10.09
C GLY A 354 20.56 7.80 -11.18
N ARG A 355 20.10 8.43 -12.27
CA ARG A 355 20.96 8.90 -13.36
C ARG A 355 21.90 10.02 -12.93
N MET A 356 21.40 11.00 -12.20
CA MET A 356 22.16 12.19 -11.79
C MET A 356 23.29 11.86 -10.81
N PHE A 357 23.09 10.89 -9.91
CA PHE A 357 24.05 10.57 -8.85
C PHE A 357 25.02 9.45 -9.21
N LYS A 358 24.80 8.71 -10.28
CA LYS A 358 25.59 7.54 -10.65
C LYS A 358 27.10 7.84 -10.72
N ASP A 359 27.48 8.85 -11.48
CA ASP A 359 28.87 9.22 -11.67
C ASP A 359 29.48 9.82 -10.38
N ARG A 360 28.68 10.53 -9.58
CA ARG A 360 29.14 11.11 -8.31
C ARG A 360 29.48 10.06 -7.27
N PHE A 361 28.71 8.98 -7.19
CA PHE A 361 29.00 7.83 -6.32
C PHE A 361 30.27 7.11 -6.77
N ALA A 362 30.45 6.95 -8.09
CA ALA A 362 31.67 6.36 -8.65
C ALA A 362 32.92 7.21 -8.33
N VAL A 363 32.87 8.53 -8.53
CA VAL A 363 33.98 9.46 -8.21
C VAL A 363 34.28 9.44 -6.70
N ALA A 364 33.27 9.32 -5.83
CA ALA A 364 33.46 9.19 -4.39
C ALA A 364 34.05 7.84 -3.96
N GLY A 365 34.15 6.87 -4.89
CA GLY A 365 34.62 5.51 -4.60
C GLY A 365 33.59 4.63 -3.90
N LEU A 366 32.33 5.03 -3.89
CA LEU A 366 31.24 4.24 -3.31
C LEU A 366 30.75 3.16 -4.27
N HIS A 367 30.47 1.97 -3.76
CA HIS A 367 29.92 0.91 -4.57
C HIS A 367 28.48 1.26 -5.02
N PRO A 368 28.05 0.97 -6.27
CA PRO A 368 26.72 1.31 -6.80
C PRO A 368 25.53 0.84 -5.96
N ARG A 369 25.69 -0.22 -5.16
CA ARG A 369 24.69 -0.69 -4.20
C ARG A 369 24.27 0.36 -3.16
N MET A 370 25.15 1.34 -2.87
CA MET A 370 24.85 2.45 -1.96
C MET A 370 23.87 3.43 -2.58
N LEU A 371 24.05 3.72 -3.87
CA LEU A 371 23.10 4.54 -4.62
C LEU A 371 21.75 3.83 -4.72
N SER A 372 21.72 2.57 -5.17
CA SER A 372 20.47 1.83 -5.33
C SER A 372 19.68 1.71 -4.03
N ARG A 373 20.38 1.47 -2.90
CA ARG A 373 19.76 1.46 -1.56
C ARG A 373 19.12 2.81 -1.23
N SER A 374 19.87 3.91 -1.42
CA SER A 374 19.39 5.26 -1.11
C SER A 374 18.16 5.66 -1.95
N LEU A 375 18.12 5.24 -3.22
CA LEU A 375 16.97 5.43 -4.10
C LEU A 375 15.74 4.74 -3.54
N GLU A 376 15.86 3.46 -3.21
CA GLU A 376 14.74 2.63 -2.72
C GLU A 376 14.33 3.02 -1.29
N ASP A 377 15.30 3.40 -0.44
CA ASP A 377 15.04 3.87 0.94
C ASP A 377 14.18 5.14 0.99
N SER A 378 14.12 5.89 -0.10
CA SER A 378 13.38 7.16 -0.17
C SER A 378 12.38 7.23 -1.32
N GLY A 379 12.78 6.98 -2.56
CA GLY A 379 11.92 7.13 -3.74
C GLY A 379 10.66 6.28 -3.65
N THR A 380 10.82 5.00 -3.33
CA THR A 380 9.69 4.09 -3.14
C THR A 380 8.91 4.42 -1.88
N LEU A 381 9.60 4.57 -0.73
CA LEU A 381 8.91 4.65 0.56
C LEU A 381 8.18 5.98 0.78
N THR A 382 8.71 7.10 0.30
CA THR A 382 8.08 8.42 0.54
C THR A 382 6.95 8.75 -0.42
N SER A 383 6.82 8.03 -1.52
CA SER A 383 5.78 8.25 -2.53
C SER A 383 4.36 8.20 -1.95
N VAL A 384 4.12 7.23 -1.07
CA VAL A 384 2.80 7.03 -0.44
C VAL A 384 2.46 8.10 0.59
N LEU A 385 3.40 8.92 1.04
CA LEU A 385 3.18 9.99 2.01
C LEU A 385 2.70 11.31 1.36
N ILE A 386 2.67 11.37 0.04
CA ILE A 386 2.33 12.57 -0.72
C ILE A 386 0.93 12.39 -1.34
N PRO A 387 -0.06 13.24 -1.01
CA PRO A 387 -1.46 13.03 -1.42
C PRO A 387 -1.71 12.97 -2.93
N TRP A 388 -0.95 13.72 -3.71
CA TRP A 388 -1.08 13.78 -5.18
C TRP A 388 -0.11 12.87 -5.93
N ASN A 389 0.77 12.18 -5.20
CA ASN A 389 1.58 11.13 -5.80
C ASN A 389 0.69 9.92 -6.14
N THR A 390 1.01 9.22 -7.23
CA THR A 390 0.27 8.04 -7.67
C THR A 390 0.04 7.03 -6.55
N CYS A 391 1.05 6.80 -5.72
CA CYS A 391 0.99 5.90 -4.56
C CYS A 391 0.10 6.43 -3.45
N GLY A 392 0.22 7.72 -3.10
CA GLY A 392 -0.61 8.34 -2.07
C GLY A 392 -2.08 8.36 -2.45
N ALA A 393 -2.38 8.76 -3.67
CA ALA A 393 -3.74 8.78 -4.20
C ALA A 393 -4.36 7.38 -4.27
N PHE A 394 -3.59 6.37 -4.72
CA PHE A 394 -4.04 4.97 -4.77
C PHE A 394 -4.43 4.45 -3.37
N HIS A 395 -3.52 4.58 -2.39
CA HIS A 395 -3.76 4.04 -1.05
C HIS A 395 -4.87 4.78 -0.33
N ALA A 396 -4.97 6.11 -0.49
CA ALA A 396 -6.06 6.90 0.08
C ALA A 396 -7.43 6.44 -0.42
N THR A 397 -7.57 6.19 -1.72
CA THR A 397 -8.83 5.72 -2.31
C THR A 397 -9.09 4.26 -1.95
N THR A 398 -8.09 3.38 -2.05
CA THR A 398 -8.25 1.94 -1.80
C THR A 398 -8.58 1.63 -0.34
N LEU A 399 -7.94 2.32 0.61
CA LEU A 399 -8.18 2.13 2.05
C LEU A 399 -9.23 3.09 2.61
N SER A 400 -9.75 4.02 1.79
CA SER A 400 -10.73 5.05 2.17
C SER A 400 -10.24 5.95 3.34
N VAL A 401 -8.95 6.25 3.38
CA VAL A 401 -8.32 7.10 4.40
C VAL A 401 -7.45 8.14 3.72
N PRO A 402 -7.67 9.44 3.93
CA PRO A 402 -6.83 10.49 3.37
C PRO A 402 -5.36 10.33 3.72
N THR A 403 -4.47 10.59 2.76
CA THR A 403 -3.01 10.44 2.93
C THR A 403 -2.48 11.15 4.17
N ILE A 404 -2.90 12.38 4.43
CA ILE A 404 -2.46 13.17 5.60
C ILE A 404 -2.82 12.47 6.92
N GLN A 405 -3.92 11.74 6.96
CA GLN A 405 -4.36 11.05 8.17
C GLN A 405 -3.57 9.76 8.45
N TYR A 406 -3.27 8.95 7.42
CA TYR A 406 -2.51 7.72 7.63
C TYR A 406 -0.99 7.93 7.66
N ALA A 407 -0.47 8.99 7.05
CA ALA A 407 0.97 9.23 6.94
C ALA A 407 1.73 9.15 8.28
N PRO A 408 1.25 9.71 9.41
CA PRO A 408 1.91 9.56 10.70
C PRO A 408 2.05 8.10 11.17
N TYR A 409 1.13 7.23 10.77
CA TYR A 409 1.08 5.82 11.13
C TYR A 409 1.78 4.91 10.10
N ALA A 410 2.14 5.41 8.94
CA ALA A 410 2.97 4.73 7.95
C ALA A 410 4.45 4.76 8.37
N VAL A 411 4.74 4.17 9.52
CA VAL A 411 6.00 4.31 10.25
C VAL A 411 7.21 3.91 9.41
N LEU A 412 7.15 2.79 8.70
CA LEU A 412 8.25 2.35 7.83
C LEU A 412 8.60 3.43 6.80
N ASN A 413 7.58 4.06 6.23
CA ASN A 413 7.71 4.90 5.05
C ASN A 413 8.45 6.22 5.33
N TRP A 414 8.23 6.83 6.50
CA TRP A 414 8.95 8.06 6.88
C TRP A 414 10.19 7.79 7.74
N LEU A 415 10.23 6.69 8.51
CA LEU A 415 11.35 6.39 9.40
C LEU A 415 12.55 5.83 8.64
N ASN A 416 12.34 4.98 7.64
CA ASN A 416 13.43 4.32 6.92
C ASN A 416 14.40 5.29 6.22
N PRO A 417 13.95 6.37 5.52
CA PRO A 417 14.86 7.39 5.00
C PRO A 417 15.72 8.05 6.08
N ILE A 418 15.15 8.31 7.26
CA ILE A 418 15.85 8.90 8.40
C ILE A 418 16.93 7.94 8.91
N VAL A 419 16.55 6.68 9.13
CA VAL A 419 17.49 5.63 9.56
C VAL A 419 18.61 5.44 8.54
N ALA A 420 18.30 5.48 7.24
CA ALA A 420 19.30 5.38 6.17
C ALA A 420 20.32 6.53 6.23
N ILE A 421 19.87 7.76 6.46
CA ILE A 421 20.76 8.92 6.66
C ILE A 421 21.65 8.69 7.88
N VAL A 422 21.05 8.43 9.06
CA VAL A 422 21.77 8.28 10.32
C VAL A 422 22.82 7.18 10.24
N LEU A 423 22.46 5.98 9.79
CA LEU A 423 23.37 4.85 9.69
C LEU A 423 24.51 5.12 8.69
N THR A 424 24.23 5.82 7.58
CA THR A 424 25.27 6.15 6.61
C THR A 424 26.28 7.16 7.18
N TYR A 425 25.82 8.17 7.95
CA TYR A 425 26.73 9.08 8.66
C TYR A 425 27.53 8.38 9.76
N MET A 426 26.95 7.40 10.43
CA MET A 426 27.68 6.54 11.40
C MET A 426 28.68 5.61 10.73
N GLY A 427 28.65 5.47 9.40
CA GLY A 427 29.51 4.56 8.65
C GLY A 427 29.05 3.11 8.68
N ILE A 428 27.80 2.85 9.12
CA ILE A 428 27.23 1.51 9.21
C ILE A 428 26.69 1.07 7.86
N GLY A 429 27.15 -0.07 7.37
CA GLY A 429 26.74 -0.62 6.07
C GLY A 429 27.19 0.20 4.86
N VAL A 430 28.23 1.03 4.99
CA VAL A 430 28.82 1.78 3.87
C VAL A 430 29.73 0.85 3.09
N ALA A 431 29.48 0.71 1.78
CA ALA A 431 30.23 -0.14 0.88
C ALA A 431 31.09 0.72 -0.09
N TRP A 432 32.40 0.47 -0.06
CA TRP A 432 33.39 1.11 -0.93
C TRP A 432 33.74 0.17 -2.08
N ALA A 433 33.81 0.69 -3.30
CA ALA A 433 34.15 -0.09 -4.49
C ALA A 433 35.63 -0.49 -4.47
N THR A 434 35.92 -1.74 -4.85
CA THR A 434 37.29 -2.25 -5.04
C THR A 434 37.67 -2.26 -6.54
N LYS A 435 38.96 -2.28 -6.86
CA LYS A 435 39.45 -2.27 -8.26
C LYS A 435 39.02 -3.48 -9.09
N ASP A 436 38.75 -4.58 -8.43
CA ASP A 436 38.26 -5.84 -9.01
C ASP A 436 36.74 -5.88 -9.23
N GLY A 437 36.04 -4.78 -8.96
CA GLY A 437 34.57 -4.68 -9.08
C GLY A 437 33.80 -5.22 -7.89
N GLY A 438 34.49 -5.61 -6.81
CA GLY A 438 33.91 -5.98 -5.52
C GLY A 438 33.65 -4.79 -4.62
N PHE A 439 33.45 -5.04 -3.32
CA PHE A 439 33.31 -4.00 -2.31
C PHE A 439 33.80 -4.41 -0.94
N VAL A 440 34.18 -3.41 -0.15
CA VAL A 440 34.49 -3.55 1.29
C VAL A 440 33.51 -2.71 2.10
N ILE A 441 32.97 -3.28 3.18
CA ILE A 441 32.11 -2.54 4.11
C ILE A 441 33.00 -1.97 5.22
N SER A 442 33.11 -0.65 5.29
CA SER A 442 33.86 0.05 6.32
C SER A 442 33.31 1.46 6.55
N LYS A 443 33.60 2.01 7.73
CA LYS A 443 33.18 3.39 8.07
C LYS A 443 33.88 4.42 7.17
N GLU A 444 35.18 4.24 6.96
CA GLU A 444 35.99 5.13 6.15
C GLU A 444 36.49 4.39 4.91
N ARG A 445 36.83 5.15 3.87
CA ARG A 445 37.40 4.58 2.65
C ARG A 445 38.74 3.91 2.98
N PRO A 446 38.92 2.62 2.72
CA PRO A 446 40.23 1.97 2.94
C PRO A 446 41.31 2.56 2.05
N GLU A 447 42.50 2.75 2.57
CA GLU A 447 43.64 3.38 1.86
C GLU A 447 44.12 2.57 0.65
N ASN A 448 43.84 1.26 0.63
CA ASN A 448 44.33 0.32 -0.39
C ASN A 448 43.35 0.04 -1.53
N ILE A 449 42.26 0.84 -1.69
CA ILE A 449 41.23 0.63 -2.70
C ILE A 449 41.31 1.69 -3.81
#